data_319bf902deb9f4149632d7abbd280e03
#
_entry.id   319bf902deb9f4149632d7abbd280e03
#
_cell.length_a   1.000
_cell.length_b   1.000
_cell.length_c   1.000
_cell.angle_alpha   90.00
_cell.angle_beta   90.00
_cell.angle_gamma   90.00
#
_symmetry.space_group_name_H-M   'P 1'
#
loop_
_entity.id
_entity.type
_entity.pdbx_description
1 polymer ?
#
loop_
_entity_poly.entity_id
_entity_poly.type
_entity_poly.pdbx_seq_one_letter_code
_entity_poly.pdbx_strand_id
1 'polypeptide(L)'
;MQNGVFPNVFLTLRYNNPHIGAMKADTAVNEGLILGWGDDIFPRLSWWKRQKVNDARVMVVGCGALGNEVLKNLALFGVGHLILVDYDRVEHSNLTRSVLFTSEDARDGVLKVEAAKRSVRSINPNVEVTALNADIGTDVGLGMIRRMDAVVACVDNRKARYLLNRLCMRAGVPWVDGGIEGMEGVAKVFAPGKNCYACTMEPSAWKDLKRSMSCHTLLKRDEQAHRVPTTPVVASVIGAVQAQETLKLIHKEETEKGELTSLCGRMFYYEGQHLTSRLIEHRGWDDDCPVHERWEPVLEHSALTNRNTLAEALTVLSGLLGEGTAEIVLRNQSWVDYVERRTDGERIQVMLPESKVAQHLKERLGEAYADDYYQHEFRMLDMEFPYAGLTLQQLGIPDMDILHVRTKEGDRFVALEPAREQT
;
A
#
# COMPACT_ATOMS: atom_id res chain seq x y z
N MET A 1 -55.88 -14.94 -25.84
CA MET A 1 -56.70 -14.40 -24.74
C MET A 1 -56.36 -15.16 -23.49
N GLN A 2 -55.65 -14.56 -22.59
CA GLN A 2 -55.73 -14.63 -21.14
C GLN A 2 -54.55 -13.85 -20.55
N ASN A 3 -54.90 -12.69 -19.99
CA ASN A 3 -54.00 -11.78 -19.34
C ASN A 3 -53.60 -12.38 -17.98
N GLY A 4 -52.34 -12.69 -17.76
CA GLY A 4 -51.79 -13.01 -16.45
C GLY A 4 -51.19 -11.75 -15.81
N VAL A 5 -51.91 -11.18 -14.86
CA VAL A 5 -51.44 -10.07 -13.99
C VAL A 5 -50.47 -10.67 -12.98
N PHE A 6 -49.23 -10.21 -12.98
CA PHE A 6 -48.26 -10.48 -11.91
C PHE A 6 -48.59 -9.61 -10.69
N PRO A 7 -48.74 -10.17 -9.47
CA PRO A 7 -48.95 -9.36 -8.29
C PRO A 7 -47.64 -8.67 -7.88
N ASN A 8 -47.70 -7.36 -7.68
CA ASN A 8 -46.67 -6.54 -7.04
C ASN A 8 -46.43 -7.02 -5.62
N VAL A 9 -45.36 -7.75 -5.38
CA VAL A 9 -44.87 -8.04 -4.03
C VAL A 9 -43.96 -6.89 -3.60
N PHE A 10 -44.52 -5.85 -3.02
CA PHE A 10 -43.76 -4.92 -2.19
C PHE A 10 -43.48 -5.62 -0.85
N LEU A 11 -42.28 -6.17 -0.72
CA LEU A 11 -41.76 -6.59 0.57
C LEU A 11 -41.41 -5.35 1.38
N THR A 12 -42.34 -4.89 2.21
CA THR A 12 -42.05 -3.87 3.23
C THR A 12 -41.30 -4.57 4.37
N LEU A 13 -39.95 -4.57 4.28
CA LEU A 13 -39.11 -4.90 5.42
C LEU A 13 -39.31 -3.82 6.49
N ARG A 14 -40.23 -4.03 7.43
CA ARG A 14 -40.25 -3.25 8.67
C ARG A 14 -39.09 -3.71 9.53
N TYR A 15 -38.05 -2.92 9.56
CA TYR A 15 -36.96 -3.05 10.52
C TYR A 15 -37.50 -2.54 11.87
N ASN A 16 -37.94 -3.44 12.74
CA ASN A 16 -38.20 -3.13 14.14
C ASN A 16 -36.83 -3.14 14.87
N ASN A 17 -36.20 -1.98 14.95
CA ASN A 17 -35.06 -1.79 15.83
C ASN A 17 -35.57 -1.11 17.12
N PRO A 18 -35.61 -1.81 18.29
CA PRO A 18 -36.14 -1.25 19.53
C PRO A 18 -35.27 -0.17 20.19
N HIS A 19 -34.18 0.24 19.59
CA HIS A 19 -33.26 1.23 20.15
C HIS A 19 -33.31 2.61 19.50
N ILE A 20 -34.29 2.91 18.65
CA ILE A 20 -34.53 4.28 18.23
C ILE A 20 -35.42 4.96 19.25
N GLY A 21 -34.81 5.38 20.37
CA GLY A 21 -35.44 6.30 21.30
C GLY A 21 -35.73 7.62 20.60
N ALA A 22 -36.95 8.14 20.75
CA ALA A 22 -37.39 9.42 20.23
C ALA A 22 -36.45 10.52 20.70
N MET A 23 -35.57 11.00 19.81
CA MET A 23 -34.82 12.25 20.02
C MET A 23 -35.79 13.40 19.88
N LYS A 24 -36.00 14.12 21.00
CA LYS A 24 -36.72 15.38 21.02
C LYS A 24 -36.00 16.37 20.09
N ALA A 25 -36.76 16.92 19.17
CA ALA A 25 -36.31 18.03 18.32
C ALA A 25 -36.25 19.31 19.18
N ASP A 26 -35.09 19.56 19.79
CA ASP A 26 -34.68 20.88 20.29
C ASP A 26 -33.35 21.20 19.64
N THR A 27 -33.40 21.68 18.41
CA THR A 27 -32.26 22.35 17.79
C THR A 27 -32.70 23.73 17.34
N ALA A 28 -32.41 24.74 18.17
CA ALA A 28 -32.29 26.10 17.69
C ALA A 28 -31.24 26.09 16.56
N VAL A 29 -31.70 26.36 15.34
CA VAL A 29 -30.82 26.54 14.18
C VAL A 29 -30.01 27.80 14.44
N ASN A 30 -28.76 27.65 14.83
CA ASN A 30 -27.81 28.75 14.90
C ASN A 30 -27.49 29.12 13.45
N GLU A 31 -28.09 30.23 12.99
CA GLU A 31 -27.76 30.84 11.70
C GLU A 31 -26.28 31.21 11.70
N GLY A 32 -25.45 30.41 11.01
CA GLY A 32 -24.04 30.70 10.85
C GLY A 32 -23.11 29.48 10.90
N LEU A 33 -23.59 28.27 11.25
CA LEU A 33 -22.74 27.07 11.20
C LEU A 33 -22.69 26.56 9.75
N ILE A 34 -21.58 26.79 9.08
CA ILE A 34 -21.27 26.08 7.83
C ILE A 34 -21.05 24.62 8.25
N LEU A 35 -22.01 23.76 7.96
CA LEU A 35 -21.88 22.31 8.20
C LEU A 35 -20.69 21.79 7.37
N GLY A 36 -19.77 21.12 8.02
CA GLY A 36 -18.65 20.48 7.34
C GLY A 36 -19.12 19.30 6.49
N TRP A 37 -18.25 18.72 5.71
CA TRP A 37 -18.53 17.60 4.83
C TRP A 37 -19.13 16.41 5.58
N GLY A 38 -20.38 16.04 5.27
CA GLY A 38 -21.09 14.91 5.90
C GLY A 38 -21.59 15.14 7.33
N ASP A 39 -21.55 16.37 7.87
CA ASP A 39 -21.93 16.70 9.23
C ASP A 39 -23.42 16.49 9.53
N ASP A 40 -24.25 16.48 8.52
CA ASP A 40 -25.68 16.31 8.58
C ASP A 40 -26.16 14.84 8.52
N ILE A 41 -25.34 13.95 7.96
CA ILE A 41 -25.70 12.55 7.67
C ILE A 41 -24.95 11.57 8.56
N PHE A 42 -23.63 11.60 8.55
CA PHE A 42 -22.79 10.59 9.22
C PHE A 42 -22.94 10.56 10.75
N PRO A 43 -23.17 11.66 11.48
CA PRO A 43 -23.41 11.62 12.92
C PRO A 43 -24.65 10.83 13.35
N ARG A 44 -25.55 10.48 12.41
CA ARG A 44 -26.69 9.60 12.67
C ARG A 44 -26.31 8.12 12.83
N LEU A 45 -25.07 7.77 12.45
CA LEU A 45 -24.50 6.45 12.71
C LEU A 45 -23.88 6.45 14.10
N SER A 46 -24.36 5.62 15.03
CA SER A 46 -23.96 5.62 16.45
C SER A 46 -22.46 5.41 16.67
N TRP A 47 -21.82 4.63 15.80
CA TRP A 47 -20.41 4.31 15.84
C TRP A 47 -19.52 5.36 15.15
N TRP A 48 -20.08 6.32 14.41
CA TRP A 48 -19.31 7.30 13.65
C TRP A 48 -18.62 8.30 14.58
N LYS A 49 -17.31 8.45 14.39
CA LYS A 49 -16.47 9.43 15.10
C LYS A 49 -15.75 10.31 14.08
N ARG A 50 -16.36 11.45 13.77
CA ARG A 50 -15.87 12.37 12.75
C ARG A 50 -14.40 12.72 12.91
N GLN A 51 -13.98 13.08 14.14
CA GLN A 51 -12.61 13.48 14.41
C GLN A 51 -11.61 12.38 14.03
N LYS A 52 -11.92 11.11 14.32
CA LYS A 52 -11.08 9.98 13.91
C LYS A 52 -10.91 9.89 12.40
N VAL A 53 -11.97 10.16 11.64
CA VAL A 53 -11.94 10.11 10.17
C VAL A 53 -11.15 11.29 9.60
N ASN A 54 -11.34 12.48 10.16
CA ASN A 54 -10.62 13.69 9.73
C ASN A 54 -9.13 13.64 10.05
N ASP A 55 -8.74 12.99 11.14
CA ASP A 55 -7.34 12.84 11.54
C ASP A 55 -6.67 11.63 10.90
N ALA A 56 -7.46 10.73 10.33
CA ALA A 56 -6.97 9.46 9.79
C ALA A 56 -6.03 9.67 8.60
N ARG A 57 -4.98 8.84 8.58
CA ARG A 57 -3.98 8.75 7.52
C ARG A 57 -4.07 7.39 6.87
N VAL A 58 -4.45 7.34 5.60
CA VAL A 58 -4.63 6.11 4.85
C VAL A 58 -3.74 6.12 3.63
N MET A 59 -2.93 5.09 3.48
CA MET A 59 -2.13 4.88 2.27
C MET A 59 -2.88 3.93 1.33
N VAL A 60 -3.06 4.32 0.08
CA VAL A 60 -3.66 3.50 -0.99
C VAL A 60 -2.56 3.14 -1.98
N VAL A 61 -2.28 1.85 -2.10
CA VAL A 61 -1.24 1.30 -2.97
C VAL A 61 -1.88 0.69 -4.21
N GLY A 62 -1.60 1.29 -5.37
CA GLY A 62 -2.26 1.01 -6.64
C GLY A 62 -3.45 1.93 -6.88
N CYS A 63 -3.39 2.74 -7.96
CA CYS A 63 -4.44 3.67 -8.38
C CYS A 63 -5.20 3.15 -9.63
N GLY A 64 -5.21 1.82 -9.85
CA GLY A 64 -5.98 1.17 -10.93
C GLY A 64 -7.49 1.11 -10.63
N ALA A 65 -8.19 0.12 -11.18
CA ALA A 65 -9.64 -0.02 -11.03
C ALA A 65 -10.12 -0.04 -9.57
N LEU A 66 -9.52 -0.89 -8.73
CA LEU A 66 -9.84 -0.95 -7.29
C LEU A 66 -9.46 0.35 -6.58
N GLY A 67 -8.25 0.88 -6.82
CA GLY A 67 -7.78 2.11 -6.18
C GLY A 67 -8.68 3.30 -6.47
N ASN A 68 -9.20 3.42 -7.70
CA ASN A 68 -10.17 4.46 -8.07
C ASN A 68 -11.43 4.38 -7.20
N GLU A 69 -11.99 3.19 -7.02
CA GLU A 69 -13.21 3.00 -6.24
C GLU A 69 -12.96 3.22 -4.74
N VAL A 70 -11.84 2.74 -4.21
CA VAL A 70 -11.43 2.98 -2.82
C VAL A 70 -11.26 4.48 -2.56
N LEU A 71 -10.47 5.17 -3.39
CA LEU A 71 -10.18 6.60 -3.24
C LEU A 71 -11.44 7.45 -3.33
N LYS A 72 -12.34 7.16 -4.28
CA LYS A 72 -13.66 7.81 -4.37
C LYS A 72 -14.43 7.68 -3.06
N ASN A 73 -14.54 6.48 -2.52
CA ASN A 73 -15.30 6.23 -1.29
C ASN A 73 -14.64 6.89 -0.06
N LEU A 74 -13.31 6.81 0.09
CA LEU A 74 -12.60 7.45 1.21
C LEU A 74 -12.71 8.98 1.14
N ALA A 75 -12.68 9.57 -0.06
CA ALA A 75 -12.92 11.00 -0.26
C ALA A 75 -14.35 11.41 0.14
N LEU A 76 -15.36 10.62 -0.23
CA LEU A 76 -16.76 10.85 0.14
C LEU A 76 -16.96 10.76 1.66
N PHE A 77 -16.26 9.87 2.35
CA PHE A 77 -16.28 9.79 3.81
C PHE A 77 -15.52 10.93 4.49
N GLY A 78 -14.65 11.63 3.78
CA GLY A 78 -13.85 12.71 4.33
C GLY A 78 -12.67 12.25 5.15
N VAL A 79 -12.02 11.14 4.76
CA VAL A 79 -10.75 10.70 5.36
C VAL A 79 -9.72 11.81 5.18
N GLY A 80 -9.16 12.32 6.30
CA GLY A 80 -8.41 13.57 6.29
C GLY A 80 -7.15 13.56 5.45
N HIS A 81 -6.39 12.45 5.46
CA HIS A 81 -5.11 12.35 4.75
C HIS A 81 -5.03 11.07 3.92
N LEU A 82 -4.89 11.22 2.61
CA LEU A 82 -4.71 10.10 1.67
C LEU A 82 -3.31 10.17 1.04
N ILE A 83 -2.54 9.08 1.16
CA ILE A 83 -1.26 8.92 0.51
C ILE A 83 -1.43 7.90 -0.62
N LEU A 84 -1.24 8.34 -1.86
CA LEU A 84 -1.42 7.53 -3.07
C LEU A 84 -0.05 7.06 -3.55
N VAL A 85 0.10 5.75 -3.77
CA VAL A 85 1.35 5.13 -4.25
C VAL A 85 1.06 4.34 -5.52
N ASP A 86 1.60 4.78 -6.65
CA ASP A 86 1.53 4.09 -7.95
C ASP A 86 2.60 4.71 -8.87
N TYR A 87 3.26 3.92 -9.71
CA TYR A 87 4.28 4.41 -10.65
C TYR A 87 3.81 4.38 -12.11
N ASP A 88 2.60 3.91 -12.37
CA ASP A 88 2.07 3.82 -13.72
C ASP A 88 1.49 5.14 -14.23
N ARG A 89 1.33 5.18 -15.55
CA ARG A 89 0.61 6.25 -16.26
C ARG A 89 -0.78 5.80 -16.66
N VAL A 90 -1.66 6.77 -16.84
CA VAL A 90 -3.02 6.53 -17.33
C VAL A 90 -2.96 6.12 -18.80
N GLU A 91 -3.63 5.02 -19.13
CA GLU A 91 -3.80 4.51 -20.49
C GLU A 91 -5.28 4.48 -20.87
N HIS A 92 -5.57 4.50 -22.18
CA HIS A 92 -6.96 4.38 -22.69
C HIS A 92 -7.67 3.12 -22.17
N SER A 93 -6.94 2.02 -22.00
CA SER A 93 -7.46 0.78 -21.45
C SER A 93 -7.97 0.91 -20.02
N ASN A 94 -7.49 1.90 -19.25
CA ASN A 94 -7.93 2.15 -17.88
C ASN A 94 -9.32 2.80 -17.81
N LEU A 95 -9.69 3.60 -18.80
CA LEU A 95 -10.93 4.41 -18.78
C LEU A 95 -12.21 3.58 -18.67
N THR A 96 -12.16 2.31 -19.05
CA THR A 96 -13.32 1.41 -18.97
C THR A 96 -13.68 0.99 -17.55
N ARG A 97 -12.79 1.22 -16.57
CA ARG A 97 -12.95 0.75 -15.19
C ARG A 97 -12.35 1.66 -14.11
N SER A 98 -11.98 2.89 -14.48
CA SER A 98 -11.30 3.84 -13.55
C SER A 98 -11.99 5.20 -13.60
N VAL A 99 -12.89 5.43 -12.64
CA VAL A 99 -13.80 6.59 -12.63
C VAL A 99 -13.11 7.94 -12.37
N LEU A 100 -11.91 7.93 -11.79
CA LEU A 100 -11.14 9.14 -11.46
C LEU A 100 -10.28 9.65 -12.62
N PHE A 101 -10.23 8.93 -13.75
CA PHE A 101 -9.39 9.27 -14.90
C PHE A 101 -10.24 9.81 -16.06
N THR A 102 -9.66 10.73 -16.82
CA THR A 102 -10.29 11.36 -18.00
C THR A 102 -9.61 10.90 -19.28
N SER A 103 -10.28 11.12 -20.40
CA SER A 103 -9.68 10.86 -21.73
C SER A 103 -8.45 11.72 -21.99
N GLU A 104 -8.38 12.93 -21.39
CA GLU A 104 -7.22 13.79 -21.48
C GLU A 104 -6.03 13.19 -20.74
N ASP A 105 -6.26 12.63 -19.54
CA ASP A 105 -5.20 11.94 -18.78
C ASP A 105 -4.58 10.78 -19.58
N ALA A 106 -5.43 10.02 -20.27
CA ALA A 106 -4.97 8.89 -21.06
C ALA A 106 -4.21 9.33 -22.32
N ARG A 107 -4.67 10.43 -22.98
CA ARG A 107 -3.99 11.01 -24.14
C ARG A 107 -2.61 11.55 -23.78
N ASP A 108 -2.52 12.24 -22.63
CA ASP A 108 -1.31 12.94 -22.22
C ASP A 108 -0.40 12.05 -21.36
N GLY A 109 -0.81 10.82 -21.05
CA GLY A 109 -0.04 9.86 -20.26
C GLY A 109 0.26 10.37 -18.86
N VAL A 110 -0.73 11.01 -18.20
CA VAL A 110 -0.59 11.55 -16.84
C VAL A 110 -0.31 10.43 -15.85
N LEU A 111 0.51 10.66 -14.82
CA LEU A 111 0.72 9.70 -13.75
C LEU A 111 -0.61 9.37 -13.06
N LYS A 112 -0.89 8.07 -12.80
CA LYS A 112 -2.13 7.64 -12.16
C LYS A 112 -2.37 8.34 -10.83
N VAL A 113 -1.33 8.52 -10.02
CA VAL A 113 -1.41 9.21 -8.72
C VAL A 113 -1.78 10.67 -8.85
N GLU A 114 -1.31 11.39 -9.87
CA GLU A 114 -1.64 12.80 -10.08
C GLU A 114 -3.07 12.98 -10.61
N ALA A 115 -3.50 12.14 -11.55
CA ALA A 115 -4.87 12.12 -12.02
C ALA A 115 -5.86 11.81 -10.88
N ALA A 116 -5.56 10.80 -10.06
CA ALA A 116 -6.36 10.42 -8.90
C ALA A 116 -6.39 11.55 -7.85
N LYS A 117 -5.25 12.17 -7.51
CA LYS A 117 -5.15 13.31 -6.59
C LYS A 117 -6.05 14.46 -7.00
N ARG A 118 -6.00 14.87 -8.28
CA ARG A 118 -6.85 15.92 -8.82
C ARG A 118 -8.33 15.59 -8.63
N SER A 119 -8.73 14.37 -8.97
CA SER A 119 -10.12 13.93 -8.90
C SER A 119 -10.61 13.77 -7.47
N VAL A 120 -9.81 13.24 -6.55
CA VAL A 120 -10.12 13.17 -5.11
C VAL A 120 -10.37 14.56 -4.53
N ARG A 121 -9.51 15.55 -4.85
CA ARG A 121 -9.69 16.94 -4.41
C ARG A 121 -10.92 17.58 -5.01
N SER A 122 -11.33 17.19 -6.22
CA SER A 122 -12.58 17.65 -6.84
C SER A 122 -13.82 17.07 -6.14
N ILE A 123 -13.73 15.82 -5.66
CA ILE A 123 -14.80 15.18 -4.87
C ILE A 123 -14.91 15.84 -3.50
N ASN A 124 -13.79 15.98 -2.79
CA ASN A 124 -13.77 16.58 -1.46
C ASN A 124 -12.50 17.42 -1.27
N PRO A 125 -12.61 18.76 -1.33
CA PRO A 125 -11.45 19.66 -1.21
C PRO A 125 -10.82 19.68 0.18
N ASN A 126 -11.50 19.14 1.21
CA ASN A 126 -10.99 19.10 2.58
C ASN A 126 -10.02 17.92 2.81
N VAL A 127 -9.94 16.98 1.87
CA VAL A 127 -9.02 15.85 1.95
C VAL A 127 -7.62 16.27 1.51
N GLU A 128 -6.64 16.10 2.38
CA GLU A 128 -5.24 16.29 2.04
C GLU A 128 -4.73 15.05 1.26
N VAL A 129 -4.14 15.29 0.08
CA VAL A 129 -3.69 14.20 -0.80
C VAL A 129 -2.24 14.36 -1.15
N THR A 130 -1.43 13.37 -0.79
CA THR A 130 -0.04 13.21 -1.21
C THR A 130 0.04 12.16 -2.30
N ALA A 131 0.59 12.51 -3.47
CA ALA A 131 0.79 11.61 -4.59
C ALA A 131 2.26 11.21 -4.66
N LEU A 132 2.55 9.92 -4.65
CA LEU A 132 3.89 9.35 -4.75
C LEU A 132 3.98 8.49 -6.01
N ASN A 133 4.76 8.97 -6.98
CA ASN A 133 5.18 8.18 -8.14
C ASN A 133 6.29 7.22 -7.68
N ALA A 134 5.91 6.07 -7.14
CA ALA A 134 6.81 5.22 -6.36
C ALA A 134 6.39 3.74 -6.41
N ASP A 135 7.39 2.84 -6.35
CA ASP A 135 7.21 1.43 -6.03
C ASP A 135 7.15 1.24 -4.51
N ILE A 136 6.08 0.66 -4.00
CA ILE A 136 5.89 0.41 -2.57
C ILE A 136 7.01 -0.43 -1.95
N GLY A 137 7.64 -1.30 -2.74
CA GLY A 137 8.69 -2.20 -2.25
C GLY A 137 10.02 -1.51 -1.99
N THR A 138 10.36 -0.47 -2.76
CA THR A 138 11.70 0.14 -2.80
C THR A 138 11.73 1.63 -2.50
N ASP A 139 10.67 2.37 -2.85
CA ASP A 139 10.70 3.83 -2.84
C ASP A 139 9.92 4.46 -1.66
N VAL A 140 9.19 3.64 -0.89
CA VAL A 140 8.40 4.10 0.27
C VAL A 140 9.06 3.67 1.58
N GLY A 141 9.37 4.65 2.42
CA GLY A 141 10.00 4.42 3.72
C GLY A 141 9.07 3.70 4.72
N LEU A 142 9.64 2.78 5.50
CA LEU A 142 8.88 2.04 6.51
C LEU A 142 8.33 2.95 7.60
N GLY A 143 9.04 4.02 7.95
CA GLY A 143 8.57 5.03 8.90
C GLY A 143 7.38 5.84 8.37
N MET A 144 7.26 6.02 7.04
CA MET A 144 6.05 6.60 6.46
C MET A 144 4.86 5.65 6.64
N ILE A 145 5.04 4.35 6.35
CA ILE A 145 3.98 3.34 6.55
C ILE A 145 3.56 3.28 8.02
N ARG A 146 4.52 3.32 8.96
CA ARG A 146 4.26 3.27 10.42
C ARG A 146 3.37 4.41 10.92
N ARG A 147 3.28 5.52 10.20
CA ARG A 147 2.42 6.67 10.52
C ARG A 147 1.00 6.55 9.96
N MET A 148 0.66 5.45 9.29
CA MET A 148 -0.68 5.23 8.75
C MET A 148 -1.57 4.51 9.76
N ASP A 149 -2.86 4.85 9.76
CA ASP A 149 -3.89 4.11 10.50
C ASP A 149 -4.27 2.81 9.77
N ALA A 150 -4.19 2.83 8.44
CA ALA A 150 -4.40 1.68 7.59
C ALA A 150 -3.70 1.83 6.24
N VAL A 151 -3.35 0.69 5.62
CA VAL A 151 -2.90 0.61 4.24
C VAL A 151 -3.92 -0.18 3.43
N VAL A 152 -4.27 0.30 2.22
CA VAL A 152 -5.20 -0.39 1.32
C VAL A 152 -4.46 -0.83 0.07
N ALA A 153 -4.41 -2.15 -0.15
CA ALA A 153 -3.77 -2.76 -1.31
C ALA A 153 -4.76 -2.91 -2.47
N CYS A 154 -4.49 -2.22 -3.55
CA CYS A 154 -5.22 -2.27 -4.82
C CYS A 154 -4.30 -2.73 -5.96
N VAL A 155 -3.39 -3.66 -5.63
CA VAL A 155 -2.35 -4.17 -6.52
C VAL A 155 -2.81 -5.44 -7.24
N ASP A 156 -2.24 -5.72 -8.39
CA ASP A 156 -2.66 -6.79 -9.30
C ASP A 156 -1.81 -8.07 -9.22
N ASN A 157 -0.71 -8.06 -8.44
CA ASN A 157 0.19 -9.20 -8.39
C ASN A 157 0.52 -9.67 -6.96
N ARG A 158 0.89 -10.96 -6.84
CA ARG A 158 1.20 -11.60 -5.55
C ARG A 158 2.48 -11.09 -4.90
N LYS A 159 3.47 -10.67 -5.70
CA LYS A 159 4.76 -10.16 -5.21
C LYS A 159 4.54 -8.84 -4.45
N ALA A 160 3.78 -7.92 -5.02
CA ALA A 160 3.45 -6.65 -4.37
C ALA A 160 2.66 -6.86 -3.07
N ARG A 161 1.66 -7.78 -3.05
CA ARG A 161 0.94 -8.14 -1.82
C ARG A 161 1.86 -8.71 -0.74
N TYR A 162 2.76 -9.59 -1.12
CA TYR A 162 3.73 -10.18 -0.17
C TYR A 162 4.68 -9.13 0.41
N LEU A 163 5.22 -8.25 -0.44
CA LEU A 163 6.08 -7.14 0.00
C LEU A 163 5.32 -6.21 0.93
N LEU A 164 4.10 -5.81 0.54
CA LEU A 164 3.25 -4.95 1.36
C LEU A 164 2.94 -5.58 2.72
N ASN A 165 2.61 -6.89 2.74
CA ASN A 165 2.39 -7.62 3.99
C ASN A 165 3.62 -7.57 4.91
N ARG A 166 4.84 -7.77 4.37
CA ARG A 166 6.08 -7.66 5.15
C ARG A 166 6.27 -6.25 5.72
N LEU A 167 6.02 -5.23 4.91
CA LEU A 167 6.15 -3.84 5.34
C LEU A 167 5.14 -3.50 6.45
N CYS A 168 3.89 -3.88 6.28
CA CYS A 168 2.84 -3.66 7.27
C CYS A 168 3.07 -4.44 8.56
N MET A 169 3.58 -5.69 8.49
CA MET A 169 3.96 -6.47 9.68
C MET A 169 5.10 -5.79 10.44
N ARG A 170 6.19 -5.38 9.77
CA ARG A 170 7.32 -4.66 10.37
C ARG A 170 6.91 -3.32 10.98
N ALA A 171 6.06 -2.57 10.29
CA ALA A 171 5.55 -1.29 10.75
C ALA A 171 4.51 -1.40 11.87
N GLY A 172 3.90 -2.58 12.07
CA GLY A 172 2.80 -2.75 13.03
C GLY A 172 1.47 -2.18 12.56
N VAL A 173 1.26 -2.02 11.24
CA VAL A 173 0.08 -1.35 10.66
C VAL A 173 -0.86 -2.36 10.00
N PRO A 174 -2.17 -2.30 10.26
CA PRO A 174 -3.14 -3.16 9.57
C PRO A 174 -3.34 -2.74 8.11
N TRP A 175 -3.72 -3.71 7.27
CA TRP A 175 -3.97 -3.44 5.87
C TRP A 175 -5.15 -4.23 5.30
N VAL A 176 -5.76 -3.68 4.25
CA VAL A 176 -6.92 -4.24 3.56
C VAL A 176 -6.49 -4.65 2.15
N ASP A 177 -6.64 -5.93 1.80
CA ASP A 177 -6.37 -6.45 0.46
C ASP A 177 -7.64 -6.53 -0.37
N GLY A 178 -7.54 -6.19 -1.64
CA GLY A 178 -8.56 -6.42 -2.65
C GLY A 178 -7.99 -7.16 -3.85
N GLY A 179 -8.73 -8.12 -4.36
CA GLY A 179 -8.40 -8.84 -5.58
C GLY A 179 -9.62 -8.99 -6.45
N ILE A 180 -9.47 -8.81 -7.77
CA ILE A 180 -10.54 -8.93 -8.75
C ILE A 180 -10.06 -9.70 -9.96
N GLU A 181 -10.92 -10.58 -10.50
CA GLU A 181 -10.67 -11.36 -11.71
C GLU A 181 -11.98 -11.65 -12.41
N GLY A 182 -12.11 -11.25 -13.69
CA GLY A 182 -13.36 -11.40 -14.42
C GLY A 182 -14.54 -10.71 -13.75
N MET A 183 -15.49 -11.50 -13.29
CA MET A 183 -16.66 -11.06 -12.51
C MET A 183 -16.58 -11.45 -11.03
N GLU A 184 -15.44 -11.94 -10.58
CA GLU A 184 -15.21 -12.36 -9.19
C GLU A 184 -14.31 -11.39 -8.46
N GLY A 185 -14.45 -11.35 -7.13
CA GLY A 185 -13.57 -10.53 -6.32
C GLY A 185 -13.53 -10.96 -4.85
N VAL A 186 -12.45 -10.56 -4.20
CA VAL A 186 -12.20 -10.84 -2.79
C VAL A 186 -11.76 -9.58 -2.06
N ALA A 187 -12.14 -9.50 -0.78
CA ALA A 187 -11.57 -8.53 0.15
C ALA A 187 -11.17 -9.24 1.45
N LYS A 188 -10.02 -8.86 2.01
CA LYS A 188 -9.45 -9.41 3.25
C LYS A 188 -8.87 -8.30 4.10
N VAL A 189 -8.83 -8.51 5.41
CA VAL A 189 -8.15 -7.62 6.35
C VAL A 189 -7.04 -8.39 7.04
N PHE A 190 -5.85 -7.82 7.08
CA PHE A 190 -4.69 -8.35 7.76
C PHE A 190 -4.23 -7.38 8.85
N ALA A 191 -3.99 -7.92 10.03
CA ALA A 191 -3.55 -7.12 11.17
C ALA A 191 -2.40 -7.82 11.90
N PRO A 192 -1.32 -7.10 12.25
CA PRO A 192 -0.21 -7.65 13.01
C PRO A 192 -0.66 -8.32 14.31
N GLY A 193 -0.13 -9.52 14.57
CA GLY A 193 -0.50 -10.32 15.74
C GLY A 193 -1.86 -11.04 15.66
N LYS A 194 -2.59 -10.92 14.53
CA LYS A 194 -3.89 -11.60 14.35
C LYS A 194 -3.89 -12.54 13.15
N ASN A 195 -3.49 -12.05 11.99
CA ASN A 195 -3.44 -12.80 10.75
C ASN A 195 -2.47 -12.16 9.75
N CYS A 196 -2.01 -12.93 8.78
CA CYS A 196 -0.96 -12.56 7.84
C CYS A 196 -1.28 -13.09 6.45
N TYR A 197 -1.05 -12.29 5.41
CA TYR A 197 -1.22 -12.73 4.02
C TYR A 197 -0.36 -13.96 3.69
N ALA A 198 0.90 -13.96 4.14
CA ALA A 198 1.82 -15.07 3.89
C ALA A 198 1.32 -16.39 4.53
N CYS A 199 0.68 -16.34 5.71
CA CYS A 199 0.08 -17.49 6.35
C CYS A 199 -1.11 -18.08 5.56
N THR A 200 -1.75 -17.28 4.72
CA THR A 200 -2.87 -17.73 3.88
C THR A 200 -2.42 -18.34 2.55
N MET A 201 -1.12 -18.31 2.24
CA MET A 201 -0.60 -18.77 0.96
C MET A 201 -0.48 -20.30 0.93
N GLU A 202 -0.96 -20.90 -0.15
CA GLU A 202 -0.73 -22.31 -0.42
C GLU A 202 0.73 -22.63 -0.79
N PRO A 203 1.23 -23.85 -0.56
CA PRO A 203 2.61 -24.23 -0.86
C PRO A 203 3.04 -23.97 -2.32
N SER A 204 2.12 -24.14 -3.28
CA SER A 204 2.36 -23.84 -4.71
C SER A 204 2.63 -22.34 -4.92
N ALA A 205 1.80 -21.48 -4.33
CA ALA A 205 1.95 -20.04 -4.41
C ALA A 205 3.27 -19.55 -3.77
N TRP A 206 3.69 -20.18 -2.67
CA TRP A 206 5.00 -19.95 -2.06
C TRP A 206 6.17 -20.32 -2.99
N LYS A 207 6.06 -21.45 -3.67
CA LYS A 207 7.09 -21.90 -4.62
C LYS A 207 7.24 -20.93 -5.79
N ASP A 208 6.12 -20.46 -6.35
CA ASP A 208 6.11 -19.49 -7.44
C ASP A 208 6.67 -18.15 -7.00
N LEU A 209 6.28 -17.67 -5.80
CA LEU A 209 6.80 -16.43 -5.24
C LEU A 209 8.32 -16.51 -5.02
N LYS A 210 8.82 -17.59 -4.40
CA LYS A 210 10.27 -17.80 -4.20
C LYS A 210 11.02 -17.80 -5.53
N ARG A 211 10.47 -18.44 -6.57
CA ARG A 211 11.05 -18.43 -7.91
C ARG A 211 11.11 -17.01 -8.48
N SER A 212 10.03 -16.22 -8.37
CA SER A 212 10.00 -14.84 -8.87
C SER A 212 10.92 -13.88 -8.11
N MET A 213 11.26 -14.20 -6.86
CA MET A 213 12.16 -13.41 -6.01
C MET A 213 13.63 -13.86 -6.11
N SER A 214 13.90 -15.12 -6.48
CA SER A 214 15.26 -15.69 -6.55
C SER A 214 15.90 -15.60 -7.94
N CYS A 215 15.14 -15.25 -8.96
CA CYS A 215 15.71 -15.00 -10.27
C CYS A 215 16.45 -13.67 -10.27
N HIS A 216 17.76 -13.73 -10.05
CA HIS A 216 18.70 -12.60 -10.30
C HIS A 216 18.84 -12.26 -11.79
N THR A 217 18.02 -12.85 -12.63
CA THR A 217 17.97 -12.53 -14.03
C THR A 217 17.24 -11.20 -14.18
N LEU A 218 17.92 -10.18 -14.67
CA LEU A 218 17.35 -8.89 -15.10
C LEU A 218 16.23 -9.08 -16.15
N LEU A 219 16.03 -10.33 -16.55
CA LEU A 219 15.20 -10.77 -17.63
C LEU A 219 13.73 -10.85 -17.26
N LYS A 220 13.00 -10.12 -18.04
CA LYS A 220 11.56 -10.22 -18.24
C LYS A 220 10.74 -10.02 -16.95
N ARG A 221 10.64 -8.79 -16.52
CA ARG A 221 9.28 -8.33 -16.22
C ARG A 221 8.50 -8.65 -17.48
N ASP A 222 7.72 -9.72 -17.40
CA ASP A 222 6.79 -10.06 -18.43
C ASP A 222 5.81 -8.88 -18.52
N GLU A 223 6.11 -7.90 -19.39
CA GLU A 223 5.24 -6.74 -19.67
C GLU A 223 3.90 -7.22 -20.26
N GLN A 224 3.83 -8.50 -20.59
CA GLN A 224 2.63 -9.25 -20.92
C GLN A 224 2.12 -10.07 -19.72
N ALA A 225 2.47 -9.70 -18.47
CA ALA A 225 1.75 -10.23 -17.31
C ALA A 225 0.26 -10.08 -17.64
N HIS A 226 -0.41 -11.20 -17.81
CA HIS A 226 -1.79 -11.33 -18.26
C HIS A 226 -2.64 -10.24 -17.58
N ARG A 227 -3.01 -9.22 -18.36
CA ARG A 227 -4.00 -8.23 -17.90
C ARG A 227 -5.27 -9.02 -17.65
N VAL A 228 -5.48 -9.36 -16.40
CA VAL A 228 -6.68 -10.10 -15.99
C VAL A 228 -7.88 -9.24 -16.35
N PRO A 229 -8.76 -9.71 -17.24
CA PRO A 229 -9.95 -8.94 -17.58
C PRO A 229 -10.79 -8.74 -16.32
N THR A 230 -11.30 -7.54 -16.11
CA THR A 230 -12.10 -7.20 -14.94
C THR A 230 -13.19 -6.22 -15.33
N THR A 231 -14.33 -6.30 -14.69
CA THR A 231 -15.45 -5.39 -14.93
C THR A 231 -15.44 -4.22 -13.94
N PRO A 232 -15.95 -3.04 -14.33
CA PRO A 232 -16.08 -1.93 -13.39
C PRO A 232 -17.01 -2.27 -12.22
N VAL A 233 -17.98 -3.17 -12.42
CA VAL A 233 -18.94 -3.58 -11.38
C VAL A 233 -18.23 -4.32 -10.25
N VAL A 234 -17.39 -5.31 -10.56
CA VAL A 234 -16.67 -6.04 -9.52
C VAL A 234 -15.65 -5.13 -8.81
N ALA A 235 -15.01 -4.22 -9.55
CA ALA A 235 -14.13 -3.22 -8.94
C ALA A 235 -14.89 -2.32 -7.94
N SER A 236 -16.11 -1.88 -8.30
CA SER A 236 -16.96 -1.07 -7.42
C SER A 236 -17.38 -1.84 -6.16
N VAL A 237 -17.81 -3.10 -6.29
CA VAL A 237 -18.21 -3.92 -5.12
C VAL A 237 -17.04 -4.13 -4.16
N ILE A 238 -15.90 -4.59 -4.69
CA ILE A 238 -14.74 -4.90 -3.84
C ILE A 238 -14.09 -3.64 -3.29
N GLY A 239 -13.97 -2.57 -4.08
CA GLY A 239 -13.45 -1.28 -3.62
C GLY A 239 -14.32 -0.65 -2.53
N ALA A 240 -15.65 -0.80 -2.62
CA ALA A 240 -16.56 -0.37 -1.56
C ALA A 240 -16.37 -1.17 -0.26
N VAL A 241 -16.20 -2.50 -0.36
CA VAL A 241 -15.90 -3.35 0.80
C VAL A 241 -14.55 -2.96 1.41
N GLN A 242 -13.50 -2.73 0.61
CA GLN A 242 -12.20 -2.27 1.11
C GLN A 242 -12.30 -0.92 1.84
N ALA A 243 -13.02 0.05 1.28
CA ALA A 243 -13.24 1.34 1.93
C ALA A 243 -14.01 1.19 3.26
N GLN A 244 -15.04 0.33 3.30
CA GLN A 244 -15.80 0.05 4.51
C GLN A 244 -14.93 -0.61 5.58
N GLU A 245 -14.09 -1.58 5.23
CA GLU A 245 -13.16 -2.20 6.19
C GLU A 245 -12.09 -1.21 6.67
N THR A 246 -11.62 -0.30 5.79
CA THR A 246 -10.70 0.78 6.19
C THR A 246 -11.33 1.68 7.25
N LEU A 247 -12.60 2.05 7.12
CA LEU A 247 -13.32 2.80 8.15
C LEU A 247 -13.41 2.05 9.48
N LYS A 248 -13.61 0.73 9.45
CA LYS A 248 -13.62 -0.10 10.66
C LYS A 248 -12.25 -0.15 11.34
N LEU A 249 -11.15 -0.11 10.58
CA LEU A 249 -9.81 -0.01 11.14
C LEU A 249 -9.56 1.37 11.77
N ILE A 250 -10.04 2.45 11.17
CA ILE A 250 -10.00 3.81 11.74
C ILE A 250 -10.81 3.87 13.04
N HIS A 251 -11.96 3.16 13.09
CA HIS A 251 -12.83 3.04 14.28
C HIS A 251 -12.46 1.79 15.11
N LYS A 252 -11.17 1.60 15.38
CA LYS A 252 -10.64 0.40 16.05
C LYS A 252 -11.33 0.12 17.39
N GLU A 253 -11.55 1.14 18.21
CA GLU A 253 -12.17 1.00 19.54
C GLU A 253 -13.62 0.52 19.44
N GLU A 254 -14.41 1.02 18.49
CA GLU A 254 -15.78 0.64 18.23
C GLU A 254 -15.84 -0.81 17.70
N THR A 255 -14.83 -1.19 16.90
CA THR A 255 -14.67 -2.57 16.42
C THR A 255 -14.30 -3.52 17.56
N GLU A 256 -13.42 -3.14 18.46
CA GLU A 256 -13.03 -3.94 19.63
C GLU A 256 -14.17 -4.09 20.64
N LYS A 257 -15.05 -3.10 20.77
CA LYS A 257 -16.28 -3.18 21.59
C LYS A 257 -17.39 -4.01 20.96
N GLY A 258 -17.21 -4.47 19.71
CA GLY A 258 -18.19 -5.27 18.99
C GLY A 258 -19.33 -4.47 18.32
N GLU A 259 -19.26 -3.14 18.31
CA GLU A 259 -20.21 -2.28 17.58
C GLU A 259 -20.05 -2.44 16.06
N LEU A 260 -18.83 -2.75 15.60
CA LEU A 260 -18.48 -3.04 14.22
C LEU A 260 -17.80 -4.41 14.13
N THR A 261 -18.07 -5.15 13.06
CA THR A 261 -17.46 -6.47 12.82
C THR A 261 -16.49 -6.38 11.63
N SER A 262 -15.19 -6.59 11.88
CA SER A 262 -14.17 -6.59 10.85
C SER A 262 -14.09 -7.91 10.09
N LEU A 263 -13.53 -7.87 8.86
CA LEU A 263 -13.14 -9.05 8.07
C LEU A 263 -11.83 -9.70 8.56
N CYS A 264 -11.20 -9.24 9.65
CA CYS A 264 -9.99 -9.84 10.16
C CYS A 264 -10.21 -11.34 10.47
N GLY A 265 -9.39 -12.22 9.84
CA GLY A 265 -9.56 -13.68 9.93
C GLY A 265 -10.56 -14.28 8.93
N ARG A 266 -11.20 -13.44 8.13
CA ARG A 266 -12.19 -13.86 7.12
C ARG A 266 -11.91 -13.18 5.78
N MET A 267 -12.43 -13.80 4.72
CA MET A 267 -12.42 -13.28 3.36
C MET A 267 -13.86 -13.04 2.92
N PHE A 268 -14.15 -11.85 2.46
CA PHE A 268 -15.36 -11.61 1.66
C PHE A 268 -15.06 -12.06 0.23
N TYR A 269 -15.87 -12.98 -0.29
CA TYR A 269 -15.85 -13.45 -1.67
C TYR A 269 -17.14 -13.03 -2.36
N TYR A 270 -17.02 -12.44 -3.52
CA TYR A 270 -18.11 -12.04 -4.39
C TYR A 270 -18.00 -12.72 -5.75
N GLU A 271 -19.08 -13.27 -6.23
CA GLU A 271 -19.21 -13.91 -7.54
C GLU A 271 -20.36 -13.23 -8.29
N GLY A 272 -20.00 -12.46 -9.32
CA GLY A 272 -20.91 -11.57 -10.01
C GLY A 272 -21.81 -12.27 -11.05
N GLN A 273 -21.45 -13.47 -11.54
CA GLN A 273 -22.24 -14.20 -12.50
C GLN A 273 -23.60 -14.61 -11.90
N HIS A 274 -23.62 -15.04 -10.65
CA HIS A 274 -24.82 -15.46 -9.95
C HIS A 274 -25.26 -14.49 -8.83
N LEU A 275 -24.56 -13.34 -8.69
CA LEU A 275 -24.79 -12.34 -7.65
C LEU A 275 -24.75 -12.94 -6.24
N THR A 276 -23.77 -13.81 -5.99
CA THR A 276 -23.58 -14.43 -4.67
C THR A 276 -22.43 -13.81 -3.93
N SER A 277 -22.53 -13.79 -2.60
CA SER A 277 -21.41 -13.40 -1.75
C SER A 277 -21.31 -14.32 -0.55
N ARG A 278 -20.11 -14.56 -0.08
CA ARG A 278 -19.81 -15.45 1.05
C ARG A 278 -18.71 -14.87 1.93
N LEU A 279 -18.82 -15.15 3.22
CA LEU A 279 -17.72 -14.98 4.16
C LEU A 279 -17.05 -16.35 4.33
N ILE A 280 -15.75 -16.40 4.10
CA ILE A 280 -14.96 -17.63 4.17
C ILE A 280 -13.91 -17.41 5.24
N GLU A 281 -13.88 -18.29 6.25
CA GLU A 281 -12.80 -18.31 7.23
C GLU A 281 -11.50 -18.68 6.53
N HIS A 282 -10.43 -17.98 6.83
CA HIS A 282 -9.12 -18.32 6.27
C HIS A 282 -8.13 -18.71 7.37
N ARG A 283 -7.05 -19.36 6.95
CA ARG A 283 -5.99 -19.82 7.84
C ARG A 283 -5.55 -18.69 8.75
N GLY A 284 -5.43 -18.99 10.02
CA GLY A 284 -5.03 -18.03 11.03
C GLY A 284 -3.52 -17.73 11.02
N TRP A 285 -3.03 -17.36 12.18
CA TRP A 285 -1.62 -17.08 12.44
C TRP A 285 -0.81 -18.40 12.47
N ASP A 286 0.34 -18.41 11.80
CA ASP A 286 1.31 -19.49 11.80
C ASP A 286 2.61 -18.97 12.43
N ASP A 287 2.95 -19.45 13.62
CA ASP A 287 4.09 -18.94 14.39
C ASP A 287 5.44 -19.17 13.67
N ASP A 288 5.52 -20.17 12.79
CA ASP A 288 6.71 -20.46 11.99
C ASP A 288 6.81 -19.59 10.71
N CYS A 289 5.87 -18.69 10.48
CA CYS A 289 5.88 -17.83 9.30
C CYS A 289 7.03 -16.82 9.36
N PRO A 290 7.90 -16.77 8.34
CA PRO A 290 9.09 -15.90 8.37
C PRO A 290 8.79 -14.40 8.19
N VAL A 291 7.52 -14.03 8.12
CA VAL A 291 7.09 -12.65 7.82
C VAL A 291 6.57 -11.92 9.05
N HIS A 292 6.51 -12.57 10.21
CA HIS A 292 5.96 -11.99 11.45
C HIS A 292 6.93 -11.08 12.20
N GLU A 293 8.05 -10.75 11.59
CA GLU A 293 9.04 -9.85 12.16
C GLU A 293 8.45 -8.44 12.33
N ARG A 294 8.52 -7.92 13.57
CA ARG A 294 8.27 -6.51 13.89
C ARG A 294 9.58 -5.81 14.15
N TRP A 295 9.71 -4.63 13.59
CA TRP A 295 10.88 -3.80 13.83
C TRP A 295 10.64 -2.90 15.04
N GLU A 296 10.91 -3.45 16.22
CA GLU A 296 10.71 -2.78 17.51
C GLU A 296 11.81 -3.19 18.51
N PRO A 297 12.23 -2.29 19.42
CA PRO A 297 11.89 -0.88 19.45
C PRO A 297 12.58 -0.08 18.34
N VAL A 298 11.95 1.01 17.87
CA VAL A 298 12.54 1.94 16.92
C VAL A 298 13.11 3.12 17.68
N LEU A 299 14.39 3.43 17.45
CA LEU A 299 15.04 4.64 17.94
C LEU A 299 14.60 5.82 17.08
N GLU A 300 13.83 6.72 17.66
CA GLU A 300 13.37 7.97 17.05
C GLU A 300 14.41 9.09 17.24
N HIS A 301 14.23 10.19 16.50
CA HIS A 301 15.06 11.40 16.65
C HIS A 301 16.55 11.17 16.41
N SER A 302 16.86 10.43 15.36
CA SER A 302 18.24 10.14 14.97
C SER A 302 19.00 11.36 14.42
N ALA A 303 18.31 12.44 14.07
CA ALA A 303 18.81 13.59 13.30
C ALA A 303 19.34 13.21 11.89
N LEU A 304 19.10 11.97 11.44
CA LEU A 304 19.46 11.49 10.14
C LEU A 304 18.29 11.60 9.17
N THR A 305 18.61 11.99 7.94
CA THR A 305 17.72 11.97 6.79
C THR A 305 18.33 11.10 5.70
N ASN A 306 17.59 10.78 4.67
CA ASN A 306 18.16 10.05 3.52
C ASN A 306 19.11 10.91 2.66
N ARG A 307 19.29 12.21 2.96
CA ARG A 307 20.25 13.10 2.32
C ARG A 307 21.65 13.04 2.92
N ASN A 308 21.80 12.49 4.13
CA ASN A 308 23.11 12.25 4.72
C ASN A 308 23.89 11.24 3.89
N THR A 309 25.21 11.43 3.81
CA THR A 309 26.10 10.43 3.24
C THR A 309 26.17 9.18 4.13
N LEU A 310 26.57 8.05 3.55
CA LEU A 310 26.76 6.82 4.32
C LEU A 310 27.78 7.03 5.46
N ALA A 311 28.91 7.72 5.18
CA ALA A 311 29.92 7.99 6.19
C ALA A 311 29.37 8.80 7.38
N GLU A 312 28.57 9.86 7.11
CA GLU A 312 27.90 10.64 8.16
C GLU A 312 26.93 9.78 8.94
N ALA A 313 26.09 9.00 8.23
CA ALA A 313 25.09 8.14 8.85
C ALA A 313 25.73 7.10 9.79
N LEU A 314 26.77 6.41 9.33
CA LEU A 314 27.49 5.41 10.13
C LEU A 314 28.17 6.05 11.36
N THR A 315 28.71 7.28 11.22
CA THR A 315 29.30 8.03 12.34
C THR A 315 28.24 8.34 13.39
N VAL A 316 27.08 8.86 12.99
CA VAL A 316 25.97 9.17 13.90
C VAL A 316 25.43 7.90 14.56
N LEU A 317 25.23 6.83 13.79
CA LEU A 317 24.73 5.53 14.29
C LEU A 317 25.68 4.93 15.32
N SER A 318 27.00 4.96 15.07
CA SER A 318 28.01 4.49 16.01
C SER A 318 27.98 5.28 17.33
N GLY A 319 27.79 6.60 17.25
CA GLY A 319 27.63 7.45 18.45
C GLY A 319 26.34 7.17 19.21
N LEU A 320 25.21 7.01 18.52
CA LEU A 320 23.90 6.76 19.13
C LEU A 320 23.80 5.36 19.79
N LEU A 321 24.42 4.35 19.17
CA LEU A 321 24.32 2.96 19.61
C LEU A 321 25.47 2.56 20.55
N GLY A 322 26.46 3.45 20.77
CA GLY A 322 27.58 3.21 21.66
C GLY A 322 28.60 2.18 21.15
N GLU A 323 28.58 1.87 19.85
CA GLU A 323 29.41 0.84 19.25
C GLU A 323 30.26 1.37 18.09
N GLY A 324 31.51 0.89 17.99
CA GLY A 324 32.45 1.30 16.95
C GLY A 324 32.19 0.76 15.54
N THR A 325 31.27 -0.19 15.38
CA THR A 325 30.97 -0.80 14.07
C THR A 325 29.46 -0.98 13.92
N ALA A 326 28.84 -0.10 13.13
CA ALA A 326 27.46 -0.22 12.70
C ALA A 326 27.44 -0.62 11.22
N GLU A 327 26.58 -1.56 10.85
CA GLU A 327 26.33 -1.96 9.46
C GLU A 327 24.87 -1.69 9.14
N ILE A 328 24.59 -0.99 8.04
CA ILE A 328 23.23 -0.79 7.53
C ILE A 328 22.87 -1.95 6.61
N VAL A 329 21.84 -2.71 6.95
CA VAL A 329 21.30 -3.78 6.11
C VAL A 329 20.25 -3.20 5.17
N LEU A 330 20.50 -3.29 3.85
CA LEU A 330 19.56 -2.82 2.85
C LEU A 330 18.29 -3.68 2.85
N ARG A 331 17.16 -3.00 2.85
CA ARG A 331 15.85 -3.60 2.97
C ARG A 331 15.33 -4.19 1.70
N ASN A 332 14.75 -4.78 1.14
CA ASN A 332 14.08 -5.25 -0.09
C ASN A 332 14.88 -5.19 -1.39
N GLN A 333 16.02 -4.53 -1.43
CA GLN A 333 16.89 -4.46 -2.61
C GLN A 333 18.35 -4.41 -2.20
N SER A 334 19.25 -4.75 -3.13
CA SER A 334 20.68 -4.55 -3.03
C SER A 334 21.11 -3.26 -3.73
N TRP A 335 22.34 -2.85 -3.50
CA TRP A 335 22.99 -1.82 -4.31
C TRP A 335 24.00 -2.50 -5.23
N VAL A 336 23.91 -2.23 -6.55
CA VAL A 336 24.69 -2.90 -7.58
C VAL A 336 25.81 -2.00 -8.05
N ASP A 337 27.03 -2.46 -7.93
CA ASP A 337 28.23 -1.77 -8.40
C ASP A 337 28.37 -1.90 -9.92
N TYR A 338 28.50 -3.13 -10.41
CA TYR A 338 28.56 -3.43 -11.82
C TYR A 338 27.79 -4.71 -12.16
N VAL A 339 27.50 -4.89 -13.43
CA VAL A 339 27.01 -6.15 -13.98
C VAL A 339 28.06 -6.74 -14.92
N GLU A 340 28.16 -8.06 -14.97
CA GLU A 340 29.06 -8.79 -15.85
C GLU A 340 28.24 -9.68 -16.79
N ARG A 341 28.40 -9.47 -18.10
CA ARG A 341 27.70 -10.25 -19.11
C ARG A 341 28.20 -11.68 -19.11
N ARG A 342 27.30 -12.67 -19.01
CA ARG A 342 27.69 -14.10 -18.92
C ARG A 342 28.32 -14.65 -20.17
N THR A 343 28.04 -14.08 -21.32
CA THR A 343 28.51 -14.57 -22.63
C THR A 343 29.97 -14.30 -22.90
N ASP A 344 30.48 -13.16 -22.49
CA ASP A 344 31.84 -12.67 -22.81
C ASP A 344 32.61 -12.08 -21.63
N GLY A 345 31.98 -11.97 -20.47
CA GLY A 345 32.60 -11.41 -19.26
C GLY A 345 32.74 -9.88 -19.29
N GLU A 346 32.08 -9.18 -20.23
CA GLU A 346 32.12 -7.71 -20.26
C GLU A 346 31.49 -7.12 -19.00
N ARG A 347 32.23 -6.22 -18.34
CA ARG A 347 31.76 -5.52 -17.14
C ARG A 347 31.21 -4.15 -17.49
N ILE A 348 30.02 -3.88 -16.99
CA ILE A 348 29.32 -2.61 -17.15
C ILE A 348 29.09 -2.01 -15.78
N GLN A 349 29.77 -0.88 -15.50
CA GLN A 349 29.55 -0.13 -14.27
C GLN A 349 28.15 0.48 -14.26
N VAL A 350 27.39 0.25 -13.19
CA VAL A 350 26.02 0.76 -13.03
C VAL A 350 25.87 1.67 -11.82
N MET A 351 26.39 1.32 -10.64
CA MET A 351 26.40 2.12 -9.41
C MET A 351 24.98 2.58 -9.01
N LEU A 352 24.03 1.66 -8.94
CA LEU A 352 22.61 1.95 -8.73
C LEU A 352 21.96 0.95 -7.78
N PRO A 353 20.84 1.35 -7.10
CA PRO A 353 19.95 0.40 -6.48
C PRO A 353 19.45 -0.63 -7.50
N GLU A 354 19.30 -1.89 -7.09
CA GLU A 354 18.90 -3.02 -7.94
C GLU A 354 17.63 -2.73 -8.77
N SER A 355 16.66 -2.03 -8.17
CA SER A 355 15.39 -1.66 -8.83
C SER A 355 15.56 -0.79 -10.08
N LYS A 356 16.68 -0.08 -10.20
CA LYS A 356 16.97 0.85 -11.32
C LYS A 356 17.90 0.26 -12.38
N VAL A 357 18.54 -0.88 -12.09
CA VAL A 357 19.56 -1.47 -12.98
C VAL A 357 18.99 -1.87 -14.33
N ALA A 358 17.84 -2.55 -14.35
CA ALA A 358 17.23 -3.02 -15.60
C ALA A 358 16.88 -1.87 -16.56
N GLN A 359 16.32 -0.77 -16.05
CA GLN A 359 16.00 0.41 -16.84
C GLN A 359 17.27 1.07 -17.36
N HIS A 360 18.30 1.23 -16.51
CA HIS A 360 19.59 1.81 -16.91
C HIS A 360 20.26 1.01 -18.03
N LEU A 361 20.25 -0.32 -17.95
CA LEU A 361 20.80 -1.17 -19.00
C LEU A 361 19.98 -1.08 -20.30
N LYS A 362 18.65 -1.03 -20.22
CA LYS A 362 17.78 -0.84 -21.37
C LYS A 362 18.06 0.48 -22.10
N GLU A 363 18.22 1.57 -21.35
CA GLU A 363 18.54 2.89 -21.90
C GLU A 363 19.92 2.92 -22.55
N ARG A 364 20.92 2.23 -21.97
CA ARG A 364 22.29 2.23 -22.42
C ARG A 364 22.57 1.27 -23.58
N LEU A 365 21.93 0.08 -23.58
CA LEU A 365 22.24 -1.02 -24.48
C LEU A 365 21.14 -1.29 -25.50
N GLY A 366 19.97 -0.64 -25.40
CA GLY A 366 18.81 -0.94 -26.25
C GLY A 366 18.34 -2.38 -26.04
N GLU A 367 18.05 -3.08 -27.15
CA GLU A 367 17.56 -4.47 -27.07
C GLU A 367 18.58 -5.49 -26.51
N ALA A 368 19.87 -5.16 -26.59
CA ALA A 368 20.95 -6.01 -26.04
C ALA A 368 20.93 -6.10 -24.49
N TYR A 369 20.11 -5.30 -23.81
CA TYR A 369 19.93 -5.40 -22.35
C TYR A 369 19.33 -6.73 -21.89
N ALA A 370 18.72 -7.48 -22.82
CA ALA A 370 18.08 -8.76 -22.54
C ALA A 370 19.06 -9.92 -22.31
N ASP A 371 20.37 -9.67 -22.42
CA ASP A 371 21.41 -10.64 -22.11
C ASP A 371 21.39 -11.04 -20.62
N ASP A 372 21.98 -12.19 -20.34
CA ASP A 372 22.08 -12.70 -18.97
C ASP A 372 23.32 -12.12 -18.29
N TYR A 373 23.15 -11.51 -17.11
CA TYR A 373 24.18 -10.84 -16.34
C TYR A 373 24.33 -11.40 -14.95
N TYR A 374 25.58 -11.42 -14.45
CA TYR A 374 25.85 -11.50 -13.02
C TYR A 374 25.89 -10.08 -12.45
N GLN A 375 25.31 -9.90 -11.24
CA GLN A 375 25.37 -8.62 -10.53
C GLN A 375 26.41 -8.73 -9.41
N HIS A 376 27.29 -7.73 -9.33
CA HIS A 376 28.12 -7.51 -8.16
C HIS A 376 27.40 -6.53 -7.25
N GLU A 377 26.88 -7.05 -6.13
CA GLU A 377 25.94 -6.33 -5.27
C GLU A 377 26.38 -6.27 -3.82
N PHE A 378 25.98 -5.22 -3.15
CA PHE A 378 26.09 -5.01 -1.71
C PHE A 378 24.72 -5.05 -1.06
N ARG A 379 24.57 -5.79 0.01
CA ARG A 379 23.35 -5.87 0.82
C ARG A 379 23.54 -5.29 2.22
N MET A 380 24.78 -5.11 2.62
CA MET A 380 25.20 -4.46 3.85
C MET A 380 26.16 -3.34 3.52
N LEU A 381 26.03 -2.24 4.23
CA LEU A 381 26.81 -1.03 4.04
C LEU A 381 27.49 -0.69 5.37
N ASP A 382 28.82 -0.69 5.35
CA ASP A 382 29.69 -0.38 6.47
C ASP A 382 30.75 0.67 6.11
N MET A 383 31.73 0.89 6.96
CA MET A 383 32.81 1.83 6.70
C MET A 383 33.81 1.35 5.62
N GLU A 384 33.79 0.08 5.24
CA GLU A 384 34.63 -0.51 4.20
C GLU A 384 33.96 -0.41 2.81
N PHE A 385 32.67 -0.01 2.77
CA PHE A 385 31.95 0.19 1.52
C PHE A 385 32.64 1.25 0.66
N PRO A 386 33.01 0.96 -0.60
CA PRO A 386 33.92 1.80 -1.41
C PRO A 386 33.36 3.19 -1.75
N TYR A 387 32.05 3.39 -1.60
CA TYR A 387 31.36 4.62 -1.99
C TYR A 387 30.68 5.31 -0.80
N ALA A 388 31.35 5.38 0.34
CA ALA A 388 30.80 5.96 1.58
C ALA A 388 30.40 7.45 1.48
N GLY A 389 30.81 8.14 0.43
CA GLY A 389 30.38 9.52 0.09
C GLY A 389 29.02 9.62 -0.59
N LEU A 390 28.40 8.50 -1.01
CA LEU A 390 27.04 8.52 -1.55
C LEU A 390 26.03 8.77 -0.44
N THR A 391 24.96 9.51 -0.77
CA THR A 391 23.84 9.71 0.16
C THR A 391 23.02 8.43 0.33
N LEU A 392 22.33 8.29 1.46
CA LEU A 392 21.43 7.16 1.70
C LEU A 392 20.37 7.05 0.60
N GLN A 393 19.90 8.19 0.05
CA GLN A 393 18.99 8.22 -1.08
C GLN A 393 19.62 7.63 -2.36
N GLN A 394 20.88 7.96 -2.67
CA GLN A 394 21.60 7.38 -3.81
C GLN A 394 21.83 5.88 -3.64
N LEU A 395 21.92 5.41 -2.41
CA LEU A 395 22.02 3.99 -2.05
C LEU A 395 20.65 3.27 -2.06
N GLY A 396 19.57 3.96 -2.40
CA GLY A 396 18.23 3.37 -2.51
C GLY A 396 17.47 3.29 -1.19
N ILE A 397 17.87 4.07 -0.18
CA ILE A 397 17.14 4.20 1.08
C ILE A 397 16.16 5.37 0.94
N PRO A 398 14.85 5.11 0.99
CA PRO A 398 13.83 6.13 0.79
C PRO A 398 13.75 7.14 1.94
N ASP A 399 13.04 8.24 1.70
CA ASP A 399 12.74 9.21 2.75
C ASP A 399 11.89 8.60 3.87
N MET A 400 12.08 9.05 5.10
CA MET A 400 11.37 8.54 6.26
C MET A 400 11.46 7.01 6.42
N ASP A 401 12.57 6.36 6.00
CA ASP A 401 12.73 4.93 6.23
C ASP A 401 13.13 4.62 7.69
N ILE A 402 13.06 3.35 8.04
CA ILE A 402 13.65 2.82 9.27
C ILE A 402 14.85 1.99 8.87
N LEU A 403 16.03 2.43 9.27
CA LEU A 403 17.26 1.70 9.02
C LEU A 403 17.30 0.44 9.88
N HIS A 404 17.62 -0.68 9.26
CA HIS A 404 18.02 -1.89 9.96
C HIS A 404 19.53 -1.83 10.16
N VAL A 405 19.94 -1.61 11.39
CA VAL A 405 21.36 -1.49 11.77
C VAL A 405 21.78 -2.73 12.53
N ARG A 406 22.74 -3.45 11.98
CA ARG A 406 23.37 -4.58 12.65
C ARG A 406 24.53 -4.08 13.51
N THR A 407 24.58 -4.56 14.73
CA THR A 407 25.63 -4.28 15.72
C THR A 407 26.14 -5.58 16.35
N LYS A 408 27.20 -5.51 17.12
CA LYS A 408 27.72 -6.68 17.86
C LYS A 408 26.72 -7.22 18.88
N GLU A 409 25.87 -6.35 19.42
CA GLU A 409 24.83 -6.71 20.39
C GLU A 409 23.51 -7.15 19.75
N GLY A 410 23.41 -7.15 18.41
CA GLY A 410 22.24 -7.54 17.64
C GLY A 410 21.66 -6.42 16.78
N ASP A 411 20.47 -6.67 16.24
CA ASP A 411 19.81 -5.75 15.34
C ASP A 411 19.18 -4.56 16.08
N ARG A 412 19.29 -3.38 15.48
CA ARG A 412 18.70 -2.12 15.96
C ARG A 412 17.94 -1.48 14.81
N PHE A 413 16.88 -0.75 15.13
CA PHE A 413 16.03 -0.06 14.17
C PHE A 413 16.05 1.43 14.46
N VAL A 414 16.43 2.23 13.45
CA VAL A 414 16.63 3.67 13.60
C VAL A 414 15.81 4.42 12.55
N ALA A 415 14.90 5.27 13.00
CA ALA A 415 14.06 6.06 12.10
C ALA A 415 14.84 7.22 11.47
N LEU A 416 14.67 7.42 10.17
CA LEU A 416 15.10 8.63 9.48
C LEU A 416 14.05 9.73 9.64
N GLU A 417 14.53 10.94 9.90
CA GLU A 417 13.71 12.15 9.90
C GLU A 417 13.31 12.52 8.46
N PRO A 418 12.15 13.18 8.28
CA PRO A 418 11.75 13.68 6.96
C PRO A 418 12.81 14.63 6.39
N ALA A 419 13.19 14.41 5.14
CA ALA A 419 14.06 15.34 4.43
C ALA A 419 13.29 16.63 4.15
N ARG A 420 13.64 17.74 4.83
CA ARG A 420 13.03 19.05 4.57
C ARG A 420 13.33 19.45 3.12
N GLU A 421 12.30 19.85 2.38
CA GLU A 421 12.53 20.52 1.10
C GLU A 421 13.33 21.79 1.37
N GLN A 422 14.43 21.98 0.63
CA GLN A 422 15.13 23.27 0.64
C GLN A 422 14.19 24.27 -0.05
N THR A 423 13.60 25.16 0.73
CA THR A 423 12.80 26.30 0.27
C THR A 423 13.64 27.25 -0.59
#